data_430f55a9d48d3a265e93f298d367a347
#
_entry.id   430f55a9d48d3a265e93f298d367a347
#
_cell.length_a   1.000
_cell.length_b   1.000
_cell.length_c   1.000
_cell.angle_alpha   90.00
_cell.angle_beta   90.00
_cell.angle_gamma   90.00
#
_symmetry.space_group_name_H-M   'P 1'
#
loop_
_entity.id
_entity.type
_entity.pdbx_description
1 polymer ?
#
loop_
_entity_poly.entity_id
_entity_poly.type
_entity_poly.pdbx_seq_one_letter_code
_entity_poly.pdbx_strand_id
1 'polypeptide(L)'
;MLSAGVIAVDSRPTGWYGVSQAMPRVSEFFGIAIYMYWFDHQRHQAPHFHARVAGEEAVFTLHGSCIDGDLGSRATRLIVEWCQERGAELEEAWAAAAAGKEIPWIAPLR
;
A
#
# COMPACT_ATOMS: atom_id res chain seq x y z
N MET A 1 22.58 -9.23 -7.97
CA MET A 1 22.26 -9.23 -7.79
C MET A 1 22.12 -9.34 -7.69
N LEU A 2 21.70 -9.20 -7.39
CA LEU A 2 21.27 -9.24 -7.12
C LEU A 2 21.07 -9.38 -6.99
N SER A 3 21.03 -9.28 -6.86
CA SER A 3 20.60 -9.38 -6.63
C SER A 3 20.31 -9.39 -6.44
N ALA A 4 20.21 -9.34 -6.32
CA ALA A 4 19.71 -9.38 -6.05
C ALA A 4 19.37 -9.31 -5.71
N GLY A 5 19.17 -9.19 -5.73
CA GLY A 5 18.66 -9.20 -5.41
C GLY A 5 18.34 -9.26 -4.86
N VAL A 6 18.26 -8.98 -4.78
CA VAL A 6 17.77 -9.12 -4.22
C VAL A 6 17.55 -9.28 -3.55
N ILE A 7 17.46 -9.33 -3.41
CA ILE A 7 17.05 -9.43 -2.75
C ILE A 7 17.11 -9.51 -1.92
N ALA A 8 17.08 -9.41 -1.63
CA ALA A 8 16.82 -9.49 -0.73
C ALA A 8 16.88 -9.56 0.07
N VAL A 9 16.94 -9.47 0.26
CA VAL A 9 16.70 -9.56 1.11
C VAL A 9 16.78 -9.49 1.98
N ASP A 10 16.46 -9.35 2.37
CA ASP A 10 16.15 -9.16 3.28
C ASP A 10 15.92 -9.55 4.05
N SER A 11 15.88 -9.80 4.42
CA SER A 11 15.33 -10.02 5.17
C SER A 11 14.71 -9.91 5.84
N ARG A 12 14.02 -9.74 5.97
CA ARG A 12 13.29 -9.41 6.65
C ARG A 12 12.40 -10.18 6.91
N PRO A 13 12.08 -10.35 6.98
CA PRO A 13 11.43 -11.16 7.16
C PRO A 13 10.84 -11.74 6.75
N THR A 14 10.68 -11.71 6.62
CA THR A 14 10.25 -12.18 6.25
C THR A 14 9.98 -12.45 5.77
N GLY A 15 10.27 -12.09 5.57
CA GLY A 15 10.06 -12.12 5.05
C GLY A 15 10.31 -11.90 4.51
N TRP A 16 10.76 -11.36 4.28
CA TRP A 16 11.03 -10.80 3.90
C TRP A 16 12.11 -10.39 3.48
N TYR A 17 12.52 -10.19 3.02
CA TYR A 17 13.22 -9.77 2.69
C TYR A 17 13.44 -9.01 2.18
N GLY A 18 14.25 -8.71 1.47
CA GLY A 18 14.09 -7.41 0.86
C GLY A 18 12.71 -6.90 1.00
N VAL A 19 12.40 -6.70 2.10
CA VAL A 19 11.05 -6.37 2.48
C VAL A 19 10.59 -5.06 1.87
N SER A 20 11.48 -4.06 1.79
CA SER A 20 11.11 -2.76 1.25
C SER A 20 10.65 -2.84 -0.21
N GLN A 21 11.20 -3.78 -0.97
CA GLN A 21 10.76 -3.97 -2.34
C GLN A 21 9.43 -4.69 -2.42
N ALA A 22 9.18 -5.58 -1.45
CA ALA A 22 7.92 -6.30 -1.41
C ALA A 22 6.77 -5.44 -0.93
N MET A 23 7.07 -4.38 -0.16
CA MET A 23 6.05 -3.53 0.45
C MET A 23 6.38 -2.05 0.21
N PRO A 24 6.29 -1.60 -1.05
CA PRO A 24 6.64 -0.22 -1.34
C PRO A 24 5.65 0.77 -0.75
N ARG A 25 6.19 1.83 -0.17
CA ARG A 25 5.37 2.95 0.26
C ARG A 25 5.02 3.77 -0.97
N VAL A 26 3.76 4.05 -1.16
CA VAL A 26 3.31 4.76 -2.36
C VAL A 26 2.77 6.14 -2.06
N SER A 27 2.52 6.46 -0.80
CA SER A 27 2.13 7.81 -0.40
C SER A 27 2.26 7.97 1.10
N GLU A 28 2.22 9.22 1.57
CA GLU A 28 2.23 9.51 3.00
C GLU A 28 1.63 10.89 3.21
N PHE A 29 0.68 11.00 4.15
CA PHE A 29 0.03 12.28 4.45
C PHE A 29 -0.57 12.22 5.85
N PHE A 30 -0.42 13.31 6.60
CA PHE A 30 -1.01 13.49 7.92
C PHE A 30 -0.77 12.32 8.88
N GLY A 31 0.44 11.75 8.83
CA GLY A 31 0.80 10.63 9.69
C GLY A 31 0.32 9.28 9.21
N ILE A 32 -0.28 9.22 8.03
CA ILE A 32 -0.77 7.98 7.43
C ILE A 32 0.19 7.56 6.33
N ALA A 33 0.78 6.36 6.45
CA ALA A 33 1.66 5.81 5.43
C ALA A 33 0.87 4.79 4.61
N ILE A 34 0.96 4.90 3.29
CA ILE A 34 0.22 4.04 2.38
C ILE A 34 1.19 3.09 1.68
N TYR A 35 0.87 1.81 1.69
CA TYR A 35 1.69 0.77 1.06
C TYR A 35 0.80 -0.01 0.09
N MET A 36 1.38 -0.43 -1.01
CA MET A 36 0.64 -1.24 -1.97
C MET A 36 1.53 -2.38 -2.44
N TYR A 37 0.98 -3.58 -2.40
CA TYR A 37 1.62 -4.76 -2.94
C TYR A 37 0.51 -5.77 -3.21
N TRP A 38 0.72 -6.64 -4.18
CA TRP A 38 -0.36 -7.50 -4.57
C TRP A 38 -0.07 -8.99 -4.30
N PHE A 39 1.09 -9.30 -3.76
CA PHE A 39 1.40 -10.71 -3.50
C PHE A 39 0.50 -11.32 -2.43
N ASP A 40 -0.28 -10.52 -1.71
CA ASP A 40 -1.29 -11.02 -0.78
C ASP A 40 -2.67 -11.14 -1.44
N HIS A 41 -2.72 -11.12 -2.76
CA HIS A 41 -3.96 -11.14 -3.53
C HIS A 41 -4.86 -12.31 -3.16
N GLN A 42 -4.26 -13.46 -2.81
CA GLN A 42 -5.06 -14.62 -2.43
C GLN A 42 -5.84 -14.37 -1.15
N ARG A 43 -5.33 -13.50 -0.28
CA ARG A 43 -5.99 -13.16 0.98
C ARG A 43 -7.01 -12.04 0.79
N HIS A 44 -6.68 -11.05 -0.05
CA HIS A 44 -7.53 -9.90 -0.33
C HIS A 44 -7.69 -9.80 -1.83
N GLN A 45 -8.79 -10.33 -2.36
CA GLN A 45 -8.95 -10.49 -3.81
C GLN A 45 -9.25 -9.20 -4.55
N ALA A 46 -9.86 -8.23 -3.88
CA ALA A 46 -10.15 -6.94 -4.51
C ALA A 46 -8.87 -6.10 -4.57
N PRO A 47 -8.75 -5.18 -5.54
CA PRO A 47 -7.68 -4.19 -5.50
C PRO A 47 -7.70 -3.44 -4.18
N HIS A 48 -6.52 -3.29 -3.56
CA HIS A 48 -6.47 -2.76 -2.20
C HIS A 48 -5.10 -2.15 -1.91
N PHE A 49 -5.04 -1.40 -0.81
CA PHE A 49 -3.78 -0.90 -0.27
C PHE A 49 -3.81 -1.06 1.25
N HIS A 50 -2.63 -0.95 1.85
CA HIS A 50 -2.46 -1.01 3.30
C HIS A 50 -2.15 0.38 3.81
N ALA A 51 -2.71 0.74 4.95
CA ALA A 51 -2.45 2.03 5.58
C ALA A 51 -1.98 1.79 7.01
N ARG A 52 -1.00 2.57 7.46
CA ARG A 52 -0.44 2.46 8.80
C ARG A 52 -0.47 3.81 9.49
N VAL A 53 -0.90 3.80 10.73
CA VAL A 53 -0.92 4.97 11.60
C VAL A 53 -0.46 4.53 12.98
N ALA A 54 0.63 5.11 13.49
CA ALA A 54 1.09 4.88 14.87
C ALA A 54 1.18 3.39 15.21
N GLY A 55 1.67 2.58 14.29
CA GLY A 55 1.86 1.15 14.54
C GLY A 55 0.65 0.28 14.25
N GLU A 56 -0.50 0.88 13.98
CA GLU A 56 -1.72 0.15 13.62
C GLU A 56 -1.82 0.06 12.11
N GLU A 57 -2.41 -1.01 11.61
CA GLU A 57 -2.54 -1.22 10.17
C GLU A 57 -3.97 -1.59 9.81
N ALA A 58 -4.42 -1.12 8.66
CA ALA A 58 -5.71 -1.51 8.10
C ALA A 58 -5.59 -1.64 6.59
N VAL A 59 -6.53 -2.35 5.98
CA VAL A 59 -6.56 -2.59 4.55
C VAL A 59 -7.81 -1.94 3.98
N PHE A 60 -7.64 -1.25 2.86
CA PHE A 60 -8.73 -0.50 2.22
C PHE A 60 -8.82 -0.85 0.75
N THR A 61 -10.03 -0.84 0.21
CA THR A 61 -10.21 -0.87 -1.23
C THR A 61 -9.74 0.45 -1.82
N LEU A 62 -9.60 0.51 -3.15
CA LEU A 62 -9.16 1.74 -3.81
C LEU A 62 -10.19 2.88 -3.69
N HIS A 63 -11.40 2.57 -3.23
CA HIS A 63 -12.43 3.57 -3.00
C HIS A 63 -12.50 4.01 -1.55
N GLY A 64 -11.65 3.47 -0.68
CA GLY A 64 -11.59 3.88 0.70
C GLY A 64 -12.45 3.07 1.66
N SER A 65 -12.98 1.93 1.21
CA SER A 65 -13.73 1.05 2.11
C SER A 65 -12.74 0.19 2.90
N CYS A 66 -12.86 0.22 4.22
CA CYS A 66 -11.99 -0.58 5.08
C CYS A 66 -12.45 -2.02 5.06
N ILE A 67 -11.57 -2.93 4.67
CA ILE A 67 -11.90 -4.36 4.59
C ILE A 67 -11.21 -5.19 5.66
N ASP A 68 -10.27 -4.60 6.40
CA ASP A 68 -9.58 -5.30 7.47
C ASP A 68 -8.93 -4.25 8.37
N GLY A 69 -8.98 -4.47 9.67
CA GLY A 69 -8.36 -3.56 10.63
C GLY A 69 -9.22 -2.34 10.94
N ASP A 70 -8.66 -1.41 11.71
CA ASP A 70 -9.38 -0.20 12.11
C ASP A 70 -8.36 0.86 12.50
N LEU A 71 -8.36 1.99 11.82
CA LEU A 71 -7.46 3.11 12.12
C LEU A 71 -8.18 4.29 12.78
N GLY A 72 -9.46 4.12 13.10
CA GLY A 72 -10.26 5.18 13.70
C GLY A 72 -10.88 6.11 12.66
N SER A 73 -11.81 6.93 13.10
CA SER A 73 -12.63 7.75 12.19
C SER A 73 -11.81 8.85 11.51
N ARG A 74 -10.83 9.43 12.21
CA ARG A 74 -10.04 10.50 11.61
C ARG A 74 -9.24 10.00 10.41
N ALA A 75 -8.47 8.92 10.61
CA ALA A 75 -7.64 8.39 9.54
C ALA A 75 -8.50 7.87 8.40
N THR A 76 -9.60 7.20 8.72
CA THR A 76 -10.49 6.66 7.70
C THR A 76 -11.07 7.78 6.84
N ARG A 77 -11.47 8.89 7.43
CA ARG A 77 -12.01 10.03 6.69
C ARG A 77 -10.98 10.61 5.73
N LEU A 78 -9.75 10.78 6.23
CA LEU A 78 -8.67 11.31 5.39
C LEU A 78 -8.34 10.37 4.23
N ILE A 79 -8.35 9.08 4.50
CA ILE A 79 -8.09 8.08 3.46
C ILE A 79 -9.19 8.12 2.39
N VAL A 80 -10.46 8.25 2.80
CA VAL A 80 -11.55 8.34 1.85
C VAL A 80 -11.39 9.57 0.95
N GLU A 81 -11.05 10.71 1.54
CA GLU A 81 -10.82 11.93 0.76
C GLU A 81 -9.71 11.72 -0.27
N TRP A 82 -8.62 11.09 0.19
CA TRP A 82 -7.47 10.85 -0.69
C TRP A 82 -7.86 9.93 -1.86
N CYS A 83 -8.64 8.88 -1.57
CA CYS A 83 -9.11 7.97 -2.62
C CYS A 83 -9.97 8.70 -3.64
N GLN A 84 -10.79 9.63 -3.18
CA GLN A 84 -11.65 10.40 -4.09
C GLN A 84 -10.81 11.30 -5.00
N GLU A 85 -9.73 11.87 -4.46
CA GLU A 85 -8.87 12.76 -5.24
C GLU A 85 -7.95 12.00 -6.19
N ARG A 86 -7.52 10.79 -5.80
CA ARG A 86 -6.45 10.08 -6.49
C ARG A 86 -6.91 8.76 -7.11
N GLY A 87 -8.19 8.66 -7.43
CA GLY A 87 -8.73 7.40 -7.93
C GLY A 87 -8.00 6.87 -9.16
N ALA A 88 -7.72 7.72 -10.13
CA ALA A 88 -7.04 7.29 -11.36
C ALA A 88 -5.62 6.80 -11.05
N GLU A 89 -4.92 7.53 -10.19
CA GLU A 89 -3.55 7.13 -9.81
C GLU A 89 -3.53 5.82 -9.04
N LEU A 90 -4.55 5.60 -8.20
CA LEU A 90 -4.65 4.35 -7.47
C LEU A 90 -4.89 3.17 -8.40
N GLU A 91 -5.72 3.35 -9.42
CA GLU A 91 -5.95 2.30 -10.41
C GLU A 91 -4.67 1.99 -11.18
N GLU A 92 -3.93 3.02 -11.58
CA GLU A 92 -2.65 2.84 -12.26
C GLU A 92 -1.65 2.11 -11.37
N ALA A 93 -1.60 2.50 -10.10
CA ALA A 93 -0.67 1.89 -9.17
C ALA A 93 -0.98 0.40 -8.99
N TRP A 94 -2.26 0.06 -8.86
CA TRP A 94 -2.65 -1.34 -8.73
C TRP A 94 -2.29 -2.14 -9.97
N ALA A 95 -2.54 -1.56 -11.16
CA ALA A 95 -2.19 -2.23 -12.41
C ALA A 95 -0.69 -2.49 -12.49
N ALA A 96 0.12 -1.53 -12.06
CA ALA A 96 1.57 -1.71 -12.04
C ALA A 96 1.97 -2.80 -11.07
N ALA A 97 1.38 -2.81 -9.89
CA ALA A 97 1.68 -3.84 -8.89
C ALA A 97 1.32 -5.23 -9.42
N ALA A 98 0.15 -5.37 -10.02
CA ALA A 98 -0.31 -6.65 -10.55
C ALA A 98 0.56 -7.13 -11.71
N ALA A 99 1.15 -6.20 -12.47
CA ALA A 99 2.01 -6.53 -13.60
C ALA A 99 3.47 -6.74 -13.18
N GLY A 100 3.77 -6.63 -11.89
CA GLY A 100 5.14 -6.78 -11.41
C GLY A 100 6.04 -5.62 -11.77
N LYS A 101 5.45 -4.47 -12.08
CA LYS A 101 6.20 -3.27 -12.43
C LYS A 101 6.37 -2.37 -11.21
N GLU A 102 7.27 -1.41 -11.34
CA GLU A 102 7.47 -0.43 -10.29
C GLU A 102 6.18 0.36 -10.07
N ILE A 103 5.79 0.50 -8.80
CA ILE A 103 4.55 1.19 -8.47
C ILE A 103 4.85 2.68 -8.32
N PRO A 104 4.16 3.54 -9.05
CA PRO A 104 4.44 4.97 -8.99
C PRO A 104 4.01 5.58 -7.66
N TRP A 105 4.72 6.63 -7.25
CA TRP A 105 4.36 7.41 -6.09
C TRP A 105 3.05 8.16 -6.38
N ILE A 106 2.15 8.17 -5.42
CA ILE A 106 0.87 8.86 -5.57
C ILE A 106 0.90 10.11 -4.71
N ALA A 107 0.49 11.23 -5.28
CA ALA A 107 0.50 12.49 -4.56
C ALA A 107 -0.32 12.40 -3.27
N PRO A 108 0.14 13.01 -2.18
CA PRO A 108 -0.57 12.95 -0.91
C PRO A 108 -1.81 13.82 -0.90
N LEU A 109 -2.64 13.60 0.10
CA LEU A 109 -3.75 14.49 0.42
C LEU A 109 -3.17 15.78 1.00
N ARG A 110 -3.76 16.90 0.61
CA ARG A 110 -3.28 18.20 1.08
C ARG A 110 -4.30 18.96 1.87
#